data_5ae8825177d805e3ae7aaab85b6d3139
#
_entry.id   5ae8825177d805e3ae7aaab85b6d3139
#
_cell.length_a   1.000
_cell.length_b   1.000
_cell.length_c   1.000
_cell.angle_alpha   90.00
_cell.angle_beta   90.00
_cell.angle_gamma   90.00
#
_symmetry.space_group_name_H-M   'P 1'
#
loop_
_entity.id
_entity.type
_entity.pdbx_description
1 polymer ?
#
loop_
_entity_poly.entity_id
_entity_poly.type
_entity_poly.pdbx_seq_one_letter_code
_entity_poly.pdbx_strand_id
1 'polypeptide(L)'
;MYKNDPISKVEWIEVDKLNANDYNPNVVLNKELNLLELSIMTNGWIQPILLNRDMSIIDGYHRSYLGKNSKALREKYNGKVPCVIMDLTEPERMLLTIRINRS
;
A
#
# COMPACT_ATOMS: atom_id res chain seq x y z
N MET A 1 -5.83 22.09 -10.22
CA MET A 1 -6.88 21.21 -10.73
C MET A 1 -6.69 19.80 -10.20
N TYR A 2 -7.77 19.10 -9.99
CA TYR A 2 -7.71 17.76 -9.39
C TYR A 2 -6.84 16.76 -10.19
N LYS A 3 -6.66 16.97 -11.47
CA LYS A 3 -5.82 16.09 -12.31
C LYS A 3 -4.35 16.06 -11.88
N ASN A 4 -3.93 17.03 -11.09
CA ASN A 4 -2.58 17.10 -10.56
C ASN A 4 -2.46 16.47 -9.17
N ASP A 5 -3.57 16.03 -8.60
CA ASP A 5 -3.55 15.37 -7.31
C ASP A 5 -2.90 14.00 -7.44
N PRO A 6 -2.18 13.57 -6.38
CA PRO A 6 -1.49 12.27 -6.41
C PRO A 6 -2.39 11.10 -6.80
N ILE A 7 -3.64 11.10 -6.31
CA ILE A 7 -4.57 10.00 -6.58
C ILE A 7 -4.93 9.86 -8.06
N SER A 8 -4.66 10.89 -8.87
CA SER A 8 -4.93 10.84 -10.31
C SER A 8 -3.85 10.08 -11.08
N LYS A 9 -2.76 9.68 -10.41
CA LYS A 9 -1.61 9.03 -11.04
C LYS A 9 -1.29 7.71 -10.36
N VAL A 10 -2.19 6.75 -10.44
CA VAL A 10 -1.97 5.42 -9.87
C VAL A 10 -1.10 4.61 -10.83
N GLU A 11 -0.06 3.99 -10.28
CA GLU A 11 0.85 3.13 -11.02
C GLU A 11 0.84 1.72 -10.42
N TRP A 12 0.84 0.70 -11.28
CA TRP A 12 0.96 -0.68 -10.83
C TRP A 12 2.44 -1.05 -10.76
N ILE A 13 2.93 -1.36 -9.57
CA ILE A 13 4.35 -1.59 -9.30
C ILE A 13 4.52 -3.00 -8.72
N GLU A 14 5.59 -3.67 -9.11
CA GLU A 14 5.92 -4.97 -8.52
C GLU A 14 6.09 -4.83 -7.01
N VAL A 15 5.34 -5.63 -6.27
CA VAL A 15 5.29 -5.50 -4.81
C VAL A 15 6.66 -5.74 -4.16
N ASP A 16 7.51 -6.53 -4.81
CA ASP A 16 8.85 -6.83 -4.28
C ASP A 16 9.78 -5.61 -4.30
N LYS A 17 9.41 -4.56 -5.02
CA LYS A 17 10.18 -3.32 -5.05
C LYS A 17 9.83 -2.36 -3.91
N LEU A 18 8.75 -2.62 -3.19
CA LEU A 18 8.31 -1.77 -2.10
C LEU A 18 9.12 -2.04 -0.84
N ASN A 19 9.43 -0.98 -0.09
CA ASN A 19 10.15 -1.07 1.17
C ASN A 19 9.18 -0.82 2.33
N ALA A 20 8.88 -1.87 3.07
CA ALA A 20 7.95 -1.80 4.19
C ALA A 20 8.61 -1.31 5.49
N ASN A 21 9.91 -1.04 5.45
CA ASN A 21 10.65 -0.55 6.64
C ASN A 21 10.46 -1.50 7.84
N ASP A 22 9.93 -0.98 8.95
CA ASP A 22 9.79 -1.70 10.21
C ASP A 22 8.45 -2.39 10.38
N TYR A 23 7.70 -2.56 9.29
CA TYR A 23 6.39 -3.20 9.41
C TYR A 23 6.52 -4.62 9.94
N ASN A 24 5.78 -4.91 11.01
CA ASN A 24 5.74 -6.22 11.63
C ASN A 24 4.34 -6.83 11.45
N PRO A 25 4.18 -7.82 10.56
CA PRO A 25 2.87 -8.43 10.33
C PRO A 25 2.31 -9.16 11.54
N ASN A 26 3.16 -9.50 12.52
CA ASN A 26 2.72 -10.22 13.71
C ASN A 26 1.86 -9.39 14.66
N VAL A 27 1.81 -8.06 14.48
CA VAL A 27 0.94 -7.20 15.29
C VAL A 27 -0.47 -7.10 14.73
N VAL A 28 -0.72 -7.68 13.56
CA VAL A 28 -2.02 -7.64 12.89
C VAL A 28 -2.72 -8.98 13.08
N LEU A 29 -4.00 -8.95 13.45
CA LEU A 29 -4.77 -10.18 13.62
C LEU A 29 -4.97 -10.85 12.27
N ASN A 30 -4.74 -12.16 12.21
CA ASN A 30 -4.95 -12.95 10.99
C ASN A 30 -6.36 -12.78 10.43
N LYS A 31 -7.34 -12.65 11.30
CA LYS A 31 -8.72 -12.44 10.89
C LYS A 31 -8.88 -11.16 10.05
N GLU A 32 -8.23 -10.08 10.48
CA GLU A 32 -8.30 -8.81 9.77
C GLU A 32 -7.62 -8.91 8.41
N LEU A 33 -6.47 -9.59 8.34
CA LEU A 33 -5.78 -9.81 7.07
C LEU A 33 -6.62 -10.66 6.13
N ASN A 34 -7.27 -11.71 6.65
CA ASN A 34 -8.12 -12.57 5.84
C ASN A 34 -9.31 -11.81 5.27
N LEU A 35 -9.93 -10.94 6.06
CA LEU A 35 -11.05 -10.13 5.60
C LEU A 35 -10.60 -9.13 4.52
N LEU A 36 -9.43 -8.54 4.69
CA LEU A 36 -8.88 -7.63 3.70
C LEU A 36 -8.57 -8.35 2.39
N GLU A 37 -7.95 -9.54 2.47
CA GLU A 37 -7.69 -10.36 1.30
C GLU A 37 -8.97 -10.69 0.55
N LEU A 38 -10.00 -11.12 1.29
CA LEU A 38 -11.30 -11.44 0.70
C LEU A 38 -11.90 -10.22 0.01
N SER A 39 -11.80 -9.05 0.63
CA SER A 39 -12.30 -7.81 0.06
C SER A 39 -11.62 -7.49 -1.26
N ILE A 40 -10.30 -7.60 -1.31
CA ILE A 40 -9.54 -7.33 -2.54
C ILE A 40 -9.89 -8.36 -3.62
N MET A 41 -10.00 -9.62 -3.26
CA MET A 41 -10.36 -10.66 -4.22
C MET A 41 -11.77 -10.49 -4.77
N THR A 42 -12.70 -10.02 -3.94
CA THR A 42 -14.11 -9.89 -4.30
C THR A 42 -14.38 -8.58 -5.07
N ASN A 43 -13.84 -7.48 -4.57
CA ASN A 43 -14.16 -6.14 -5.09
C ASN A 43 -13.04 -5.53 -5.92
N GLY A 44 -11.87 -6.15 -5.95
CA GLY A 44 -10.68 -5.59 -6.58
C GLY A 44 -9.96 -4.61 -5.67
N TRP A 45 -8.88 -4.07 -6.17
CA TRP A 45 -8.13 -3.03 -5.46
C TRP A 45 -8.90 -1.72 -5.50
N ILE A 46 -9.23 -1.18 -4.34
CA ILE A 46 -9.98 0.08 -4.22
C ILE A 46 -9.08 1.21 -3.75
N GLN A 47 -8.18 0.91 -2.78
CA GLN A 47 -7.30 1.91 -2.21
C GLN A 47 -5.86 1.63 -2.61
N PRO A 48 -5.16 2.61 -3.21
CA PRO A 48 -3.76 2.43 -3.56
C PRO A 48 -2.86 2.47 -2.32
N ILE A 49 -1.67 1.91 -2.48
CA ILE A 49 -0.61 2.01 -1.47
C ILE A 49 0.09 3.33 -1.69
N LEU A 50 0.32 4.10 -0.63
CA LEU A 50 1.07 5.35 -0.71
C LEU A 50 2.55 5.08 -0.51
N LEU A 51 3.35 5.49 -1.48
CA LEU A 51 4.80 5.35 -1.44
C LEU A 51 5.45 6.71 -1.49
N ASN A 52 6.63 6.83 -0.89
CA ASN A 52 7.49 7.94 -1.20
C ASN A 52 8.37 7.56 -2.39
N ARG A 53 9.10 8.51 -2.93
CA ARG A 53 9.92 8.35 -4.13
C ARG A 53 10.96 7.24 -4.00
N ASP A 54 11.45 6.99 -2.79
CA ASP A 54 12.42 5.93 -2.50
C ASP A 54 11.77 4.55 -2.34
N MET A 55 10.47 4.42 -2.68
CA MET A 55 9.68 3.21 -2.56
C MET A 55 9.36 2.81 -1.12
N SER A 56 9.63 3.67 -0.14
CA SER A 56 9.20 3.41 1.23
C SER A 56 7.70 3.61 1.35
N ILE A 57 7.06 2.73 2.12
CA ILE A 57 5.61 2.75 2.28
C ILE A 57 5.23 3.81 3.30
N ILE A 58 4.30 4.68 2.93
CA ILE A 58 3.72 5.68 3.82
C ILE A 58 2.43 5.15 4.42
N ASP A 59 1.60 4.52 3.61
CA ASP A 59 0.33 3.93 4.03
C ASP A 59 0.04 2.70 3.16
N GLY A 60 -0.66 1.73 3.75
CA GLY A 60 -1.03 0.53 3.03
C GLY A 60 -0.11 -0.66 3.31
N TYR A 61 0.49 -0.71 4.51
CA TYR A 61 1.37 -1.81 4.90
C TYR A 61 0.68 -3.17 4.81
N HIS A 62 -0.56 -3.26 5.30
CA HIS A 62 -1.30 -4.52 5.27
C HIS A 62 -1.60 -4.95 3.84
N ARG A 63 -2.00 -4.00 3.00
CA ARG A 63 -2.28 -4.28 1.59
C ARG A 63 -1.02 -4.72 0.85
N SER A 64 0.10 -4.07 1.14
CA SER A 64 1.40 -4.45 0.57
C SER A 64 1.79 -5.85 1.01
N TYR A 65 1.64 -6.15 2.30
CA TYR A 65 1.94 -7.49 2.83
C TYR A 65 1.13 -8.57 2.12
N LEU A 66 -0.17 -8.33 1.94
CA LEU A 66 -1.03 -9.28 1.23
C LEU A 66 -0.66 -9.41 -0.23
N GLY A 67 -0.35 -8.30 -0.89
CA GLY A 67 0.08 -8.33 -2.29
C GLY A 67 1.33 -9.18 -2.49
N LYS A 68 2.21 -9.19 -1.49
CA LYS A 68 3.45 -9.95 -1.54
C LYS A 68 3.25 -11.43 -1.15
N ASN A 69 2.46 -11.69 -0.11
CA ASN A 69 2.40 -13.00 0.52
C ASN A 69 1.17 -13.82 0.20
N SER A 70 0.10 -13.20 -0.29
CA SER A 70 -1.10 -13.93 -0.69
C SER A 70 -0.90 -14.54 -2.05
N LYS A 71 -0.94 -15.88 -2.12
CA LYS A 71 -0.80 -16.58 -3.37
C LYS A 71 -1.88 -16.17 -4.37
N ALA A 72 -3.12 -16.03 -3.89
CA ALA A 72 -4.25 -15.67 -4.75
C ALA A 72 -4.05 -14.27 -5.35
N LEU A 73 -3.61 -13.31 -4.55
CA LEU A 73 -3.39 -11.94 -5.03
C LEU A 73 -2.19 -11.86 -5.98
N ARG A 74 -1.11 -12.59 -5.68
CA ARG A 74 0.04 -12.61 -6.58
C ARG A 74 -0.34 -13.17 -7.95
N GLU A 75 -1.13 -14.20 -7.99
CA GLU A 75 -1.58 -14.80 -9.25
C GLU A 75 -2.50 -13.87 -10.02
N LYS A 76 -3.49 -13.28 -9.32
CA LYS A 76 -4.48 -12.42 -9.96
C LYS A 76 -3.88 -11.14 -10.53
N TYR A 77 -2.89 -10.56 -9.84
CA TYR A 77 -2.33 -9.24 -10.20
C TYR A 77 -0.88 -9.32 -10.69
N ASN A 78 -0.38 -10.51 -10.97
CA ASN A 78 0.98 -10.71 -11.48
C ASN A 78 2.05 -10.12 -10.57
N GLY A 79 1.83 -10.18 -9.25
CA GLY A 79 2.77 -9.66 -8.26
C GLY A 79 2.83 -8.15 -8.19
N LYS A 80 1.86 -7.46 -8.79
CA LYS A 80 1.82 -6.00 -8.79
C LYS A 80 0.75 -5.46 -7.85
N VAL A 81 0.95 -4.25 -7.37
CA VAL A 81 0.01 -3.54 -6.50
C VAL A 81 -0.14 -2.11 -7.00
N PRO A 82 -1.33 -1.52 -6.83
CA PRO A 82 -1.55 -0.14 -7.26
C PRO A 82 -0.95 0.83 -6.23
N CYS A 83 -0.18 1.78 -6.71
CA CYS A 83 0.55 2.70 -5.87
C CYS A 83 0.39 4.13 -6.32
N VAL A 84 0.43 5.05 -5.36
CA VAL A 84 0.55 6.48 -5.61
C VAL A 84 1.89 6.91 -5.04
N ILE A 85 2.73 7.50 -5.88
CA ILE A 85 4.07 7.93 -5.49
C ILE A 85 4.05 9.40 -5.11
N MET A 86 4.53 9.69 -3.90
CA MET A 86 4.68 11.04 -3.38
C MET A 86 6.15 11.42 -3.44
N ASP A 87 6.42 12.72 -3.47
CA ASP A 87 7.79 13.24 -3.43
C ASP A 87 7.89 14.15 -2.21
N LEU A 88 8.08 13.51 -1.05
CA LEU A 88 8.05 14.20 0.24
C LEU A 88 9.44 14.22 0.86
N THR A 89 9.75 15.33 1.53
CA THR A 89 10.91 15.39 2.42
C THR A 89 10.62 14.52 3.63
N GLU A 90 11.66 14.17 4.38
CA GLU A 90 11.50 13.33 5.57
C GLU A 90 10.52 13.92 6.59
N PRO A 91 10.61 15.23 6.93
CA PRO A 91 9.62 15.84 7.84
C PRO A 91 8.19 15.74 7.29
N GLU A 92 8.02 15.99 5.99
CA GLU A 92 6.69 15.90 5.36
C GLU A 92 6.15 14.49 5.43
N ARG A 93 6.99 13.49 5.15
CA ARG A 93 6.61 12.08 5.20
C ARG A 93 6.18 11.69 6.61
N MET A 94 6.95 12.09 7.60
CA MET A 94 6.63 11.79 9.01
C MET A 94 5.30 12.41 9.41
N LEU A 95 5.07 13.66 9.03
CA LEU A 95 3.83 14.35 9.34
C LEU A 95 2.63 13.67 8.69
N LEU A 96 2.75 13.29 7.43
CA LEU A 96 1.68 12.63 6.72
C LEU A 96 1.36 11.26 7.33
N THR A 97 2.40 10.50 7.70
CA THR A 97 2.22 9.19 8.35
C THR A 97 1.45 9.33 9.66
N ILE A 98 1.77 10.33 10.46
CA ILE A 98 1.08 10.59 11.73
C ILE A 98 -0.39 10.92 11.46
N ARG A 99 -0.66 11.78 10.49
CA ARG A 99 -2.02 12.23 10.18
C ARG A 99 -2.89 11.08 9.66
N ILE A 100 -2.33 10.23 8.80
CA ILE A 100 -3.05 9.10 8.23
C ILE A 100 -3.39 8.09 9.33
N ASN A 101 -2.42 7.78 10.18
CA ASN A 101 -2.59 6.76 11.22
C ASN A 101 -3.51 7.21 12.36
N ARG A 102 -3.83 8.49 12.45
CA ARG A 102 -4.75 9.02 13.46
C ARG A 102 -6.19 9.08 12.98
N SER A 103 -6.41 8.98 11.72
CA SER A 103 -7.76 8.95 11.17
C SER A 103 -8.29 7.52 11.06
#